data_9e15ddc3ee05a8d32a5d1651e37ddfac
#
_entry.id   9e15ddc3ee05a8d32a5d1651e37ddfac
#
_cell.length_a   1.000
_cell.length_b   1.000
_cell.length_c   1.000
_cell.angle_alpha   90.00
_cell.angle_beta   90.00
_cell.angle_gamma   90.00
#
_symmetry.space_group_name_H-M   'P 1'
#
loop_
_entity.id
_entity.type
_entity.pdbx_description
1 polymer ?
#
loop_
_entity_poly.entity_id
_entity_poly.type
_entity_poly.pdbx_seq_one_letter_code
_entity_poly.pdbx_strand_id
1 'polypeptide(L)'
;MGLLNFLFGTKNKAIQDFKKRDAVILDVRTKKEWDAGHIDGAKHIPLQEVSAKVSTIKEWNKPVITCCLSGGRSGQAAAILTKNDIEAVNGGGWKSLQKKV
;
A
#
# COMPACT_ATOMS: atom_id res chain seq x y z
N MET A 1 -26.71 8.06 -5.58
CA MET A 1 -25.33 8.17 -5.16
C MET A 1 -25.24 8.18 -3.68
N GLY A 2 -24.57 7.25 -3.13
CA GLY A 2 -24.49 7.12 -1.72
C GLY A 2 -23.10 7.31 -1.17
N LEU A 3 -23.02 7.20 0.12
CA LEU A 3 -21.77 7.24 0.86
C LEU A 3 -20.75 6.25 0.29
N LEU A 4 -21.22 5.10 -0.18
CA LEU A 4 -20.37 4.06 -0.72
C LEU A 4 -19.62 4.52 -1.97
N ASN A 5 -20.30 5.19 -2.89
CA ASN A 5 -19.67 5.72 -4.10
C ASN A 5 -18.63 6.79 -3.76
N PHE A 6 -18.92 7.61 -2.78
CA PHE A 6 -17.98 8.63 -2.31
C PHE A 6 -16.70 7.98 -1.78
N LEU A 7 -16.83 6.93 -0.95
CA LEU A 7 -15.67 6.26 -0.37
C LEU A 7 -14.81 5.57 -1.43
N PHE A 8 -15.42 4.87 -2.37
CA PHE A 8 -14.68 4.22 -3.45
C PHE A 8 -14.01 5.24 -4.37
N GLY A 9 -14.73 6.31 -4.72
CA GLY A 9 -14.18 7.37 -5.55
C GLY A 9 -12.98 8.05 -4.89
N THR A 10 -13.07 8.31 -3.58
CA THR A 10 -11.99 8.93 -2.81
C THR A 10 -10.75 8.04 -2.78
N LYS A 11 -10.94 6.75 -2.55
CA LYS A 11 -9.83 5.79 -2.53
C LYS A 11 -9.11 5.70 -3.87
N ASN A 12 -9.87 5.61 -4.96
CA ASN A 12 -9.29 5.54 -6.30
C ASN A 12 -8.55 6.83 -6.65
N LYS A 13 -9.09 7.98 -6.25
CA LYS A 13 -8.41 9.26 -6.45
C LYS A 13 -7.10 9.33 -5.70
N ALA A 14 -7.07 8.84 -4.46
CA ALA A 14 -5.86 8.81 -3.66
C ALA A 14 -4.79 7.93 -4.33
N ILE A 15 -5.18 6.76 -4.81
CA ILE A 15 -4.26 5.85 -5.49
C ILE A 15 -3.70 6.51 -6.76
N GLN A 16 -4.54 7.17 -7.56
CA GLN A 16 -4.09 7.84 -8.77
C GLN A 16 -3.17 9.02 -8.46
N ASP A 17 -3.48 9.80 -7.43
CA ASP A 17 -2.64 10.90 -7.00
C ASP A 17 -1.27 10.38 -6.54
N PHE A 18 -1.24 9.34 -5.73
CA PHE A 18 0.00 8.73 -5.25
C PHE A 18 0.83 8.20 -6.42
N LYS A 19 0.17 7.56 -7.38
CA LYS A 19 0.84 7.07 -8.58
C LYS A 19 1.53 8.19 -9.34
N LYS A 20 0.86 9.32 -9.50
CA LYS A 20 1.42 10.49 -10.19
C LYS A 20 2.63 11.05 -9.46
N ARG A 21 2.69 10.88 -8.16
CA ARG A 21 3.81 11.33 -7.33
C ARG A 21 4.88 10.26 -7.15
N ASP A 22 4.86 9.25 -8.00
CA ASP A 22 5.86 8.18 -8.01
C ASP A 22 5.91 7.40 -6.68
N ALA A 23 4.73 7.06 -6.15
CA ALA A 23 4.63 6.31 -4.90
C ALA A 23 5.28 4.93 -5.01
N VAL A 24 5.82 4.46 -3.89
CA VAL A 24 6.32 3.10 -3.77
C VAL A 24 5.15 2.18 -3.45
N ILE A 25 5.05 1.06 -4.15
CA ILE A 25 4.09 0.02 -3.81
C ILE A 25 4.76 -0.92 -2.81
N LEU A 26 4.15 -1.08 -1.64
CA LEU A 26 4.68 -1.93 -0.57
C LEU A 26 3.74 -3.10 -0.34
N ASP A 27 4.21 -4.30 -0.68
CA ASP A 27 3.48 -5.54 -0.45
C ASP A 27 3.82 -6.05 0.94
N VAL A 28 2.80 -6.23 1.78
CA VAL A 28 3.01 -6.62 3.18
C VAL A 28 2.57 -8.06 3.46
N ARG A 29 2.46 -8.87 2.40
CA ARG A 29 2.13 -10.29 2.52
C ARG A 29 3.34 -11.09 3.02
N THR A 30 3.12 -12.37 3.26
CA THR A 30 4.23 -13.27 3.61
C THR A 30 5.18 -13.45 2.42
N LYS A 31 6.40 -13.91 2.71
CA LYS A 31 7.38 -14.18 1.65
C LYS A 31 6.86 -15.25 0.68
N LYS A 32 6.16 -16.27 1.19
CA LYS A 32 5.61 -17.33 0.35
C LYS A 32 4.59 -16.77 -0.65
N GLU A 33 3.72 -15.88 -0.20
CA GLU A 33 2.75 -15.23 -1.08
C GLU A 33 3.45 -14.35 -2.12
N TRP A 34 4.44 -13.59 -1.69
CA TRP A 34 5.23 -12.73 -2.56
C TRP A 34 5.94 -13.54 -3.66
N ASP A 35 6.56 -14.64 -3.29
CA ASP A 35 7.28 -15.49 -4.23
C ASP A 35 6.36 -16.12 -5.28
N ALA A 36 5.09 -16.34 -4.93
CA ALA A 36 4.11 -16.90 -5.87
C ALA A 36 3.59 -15.90 -6.91
N GLY A 37 3.87 -14.62 -6.71
CA GLY A 37 3.48 -13.55 -7.65
C GLY A 37 3.31 -12.24 -6.90
N HIS A 38 3.68 -11.13 -7.55
CA HIS A 38 3.55 -9.79 -6.97
C HIS A 38 3.60 -8.75 -8.09
N ILE A 39 3.34 -7.50 -7.74
CA ILE A 39 3.38 -6.39 -8.69
C ILE A 39 4.83 -6.08 -9.05
N ASP A 40 5.13 -5.96 -10.33
CA ASP A 40 6.46 -5.58 -10.80
C ASP A 40 6.85 -4.22 -10.22
N GLY A 41 8.06 -4.15 -9.69
CA GLY A 41 8.59 -2.92 -9.11
C GLY A 41 8.17 -2.66 -7.68
N ALA A 42 7.29 -3.49 -7.10
CA ALA A 42 6.90 -3.35 -5.71
C ALA A 42 8.04 -3.77 -4.78
N LYS A 43 8.01 -3.21 -3.57
CA LYS A 43 8.89 -3.64 -2.48
C LYS A 43 8.14 -4.57 -1.55
N HIS A 44 8.85 -5.42 -0.84
CA HIS A 44 8.26 -6.41 0.05
C HIS A 44 8.77 -6.25 1.49
N ILE A 45 7.86 -5.99 2.40
CA ILE A 45 8.13 -6.03 3.84
C ILE A 45 6.89 -6.66 4.50
N PRO A 46 7.00 -7.87 5.05
CA PRO A 46 5.84 -8.49 5.71
C PRO A 46 5.30 -7.61 6.84
N LEU A 47 4.00 -7.66 7.05
CA LEU A 47 3.31 -6.78 8.00
C LEU A 47 3.99 -6.69 9.37
N GLN A 48 4.38 -7.84 9.93
CA GLN A 48 4.97 -7.85 11.27
C GLN A 48 6.35 -7.19 11.33
N GLU A 49 6.96 -6.88 10.19
CA GLU A 49 8.24 -6.19 10.13
C GLU A 49 8.12 -4.70 9.84
N VAL A 50 6.92 -4.23 9.47
CA VAL A 50 6.74 -2.84 9.03
C VAL A 50 7.13 -1.84 10.12
N SER A 51 6.70 -2.07 11.37
CA SER A 51 7.02 -1.17 12.47
C SER A 51 8.52 -1.03 12.69
N ALA A 52 9.27 -2.12 12.56
CA ALA A 52 10.72 -2.11 12.73
C ALA A 52 11.44 -1.45 11.55
N LYS A 53 10.78 -1.30 10.41
CA LYS A 53 11.36 -0.75 9.19
C LYS A 53 10.90 0.66 8.86
N VAL A 54 10.23 1.33 9.78
CA VAL A 54 9.71 2.68 9.56
C VAL A 54 10.81 3.65 9.12
N SER A 55 11.98 3.61 9.77
CA SER A 55 13.08 4.49 9.41
C SER A 55 13.55 4.27 7.97
N THR A 56 13.66 3.02 7.55
CA THR A 56 14.04 2.67 6.18
C THR A 56 13.00 3.18 5.19
N ILE A 57 11.72 3.00 5.51
CA ILE A 57 10.63 3.44 4.63
C ILE A 57 10.62 4.96 4.50
N LYS A 58 10.89 5.69 5.60
CA LYS A 58 11.01 7.14 5.56
C LYS A 58 12.11 7.61 4.61
N GLU A 59 13.21 6.87 4.55
CA GLU A 59 14.33 7.22 3.69
C GLU A 59 13.98 7.14 2.20
N TRP A 60 12.94 6.42 1.84
CA TRP A 60 12.48 6.41 0.44
C TRP A 60 11.99 7.80 0.01
N ASN A 61 11.53 8.60 0.95
CA ASN A 61 11.03 9.96 0.73
C ASN A 61 9.96 10.02 -0.36
N LYS A 62 9.04 9.08 -0.33
CA LYS A 62 7.95 8.95 -1.30
C LYS A 62 6.68 8.50 -0.59
N PRO A 63 5.52 8.85 -1.15
CA PRO A 63 4.28 8.26 -0.64
C PRO A 63 4.27 6.75 -0.89
N VAL A 64 3.50 6.03 -0.10
CA VAL A 64 3.48 4.56 -0.15
C VAL A 64 2.05 4.06 -0.37
N ILE A 65 1.89 3.15 -1.32
CA ILE A 65 0.64 2.43 -1.52
C ILE A 65 0.86 1.02 -1.01
N THR A 66 0.18 0.64 0.07
CA THR A 66 0.31 -0.72 0.61
C THR A 66 -0.64 -1.67 -0.09
N CYS A 67 -0.28 -2.94 -0.16
CA CYS A 67 -1.18 -3.97 -0.67
C CYS A 67 -0.95 -5.31 0.04
N CYS A 68 -1.96 -6.16 -0.02
CA CYS A 68 -1.88 -7.52 0.49
C CYS A 68 -2.83 -8.40 -0.33
N LEU A 69 -3.36 -9.49 0.22
CA LEU A 69 -4.26 -10.36 -0.53
C LEU A 69 -5.64 -9.72 -0.74
N SER A 70 -6.22 -9.14 0.31
CA SER A 70 -7.59 -8.61 0.29
C SER A 70 -7.76 -7.24 0.93
N GLY A 71 -6.70 -6.64 1.47
CA GLY A 71 -6.74 -5.29 2.02
C GLY A 71 -6.67 -5.17 3.54
N GLY A 72 -6.81 -6.26 4.29
CA GLY A 72 -6.78 -6.22 5.76
C GLY A 72 -5.41 -5.90 6.32
N ARG A 73 -4.42 -6.68 5.94
CA ARG A 73 -3.03 -6.46 6.39
C ARG A 73 -2.48 -5.14 5.88
N SER A 74 -2.77 -4.81 4.63
CA SER A 74 -2.31 -3.56 4.03
C SER A 74 -2.96 -2.34 4.69
N GLY A 75 -4.19 -2.47 5.17
CA GLY A 75 -4.83 -1.41 5.96
C GLY A 75 -4.09 -1.15 7.27
N GLN A 76 -3.69 -2.22 7.95
CA GLN A 76 -2.89 -2.10 9.17
C GLN A 76 -1.53 -1.47 8.90
N ALA A 77 -0.88 -1.88 7.81
CA ALA A 77 0.41 -1.29 7.42
C ALA A 77 0.28 0.19 7.12
N ALA A 78 -0.73 0.58 6.35
CA ALA A 78 -0.97 2.00 6.04
C ALA A 78 -1.19 2.82 7.30
N ALA A 79 -1.92 2.28 8.28
CA ALA A 79 -2.13 2.95 9.56
C ALA A 79 -0.82 3.14 10.33
N ILE A 80 0.04 2.12 10.36
CA ILE A 80 1.35 2.21 11.00
C ILE A 80 2.19 3.32 10.35
N LEU A 81 2.23 3.35 9.03
CA LEU A 81 3.01 4.34 8.30
C LEU A 81 2.48 5.76 8.52
N THR A 82 1.18 5.94 8.41
CA THR A 82 0.55 7.25 8.63
C THR A 82 0.82 7.77 10.05
N LYS A 83 0.77 6.88 11.04
CA LYS A 83 1.05 7.23 12.42
C LYS A 83 2.50 7.68 12.62
N ASN A 84 3.39 7.27 11.75
CA ASN A 84 4.80 7.63 11.78
C ASN A 84 5.15 8.71 10.75
N ASP A 85 4.18 9.51 10.35
CA ASP A 85 4.35 10.65 9.44
C ASP A 85 4.83 10.25 8.04
N ILE A 86 4.51 9.04 7.62
CA ILE A 86 4.74 8.60 6.24
C ILE A 86 3.40 8.64 5.51
N GLU A 87 3.36 9.36 4.41
CA GLU A 87 2.16 9.45 3.60
C GLU A 87 1.87 8.07 2.98
N ALA A 88 0.73 7.48 3.34
CA ALA A 88 0.40 6.13 2.91
C ALA A 88 -1.08 5.96 2.67
N VAL A 89 -1.43 5.07 1.75
CA VAL A 89 -2.81 4.70 1.47
C VAL A 89 -2.89 3.18 1.31
N ASN A 90 -3.99 2.60 1.78
CA ASN A 90 -4.26 1.18 1.59
C ASN A 90 -4.71 0.92 0.15
N GLY A 91 -3.88 0.24 -0.63
CA GLY A 91 -4.20 -0.11 -2.02
C GLY A 91 -5.12 -1.32 -2.16
N GLY A 92 -5.35 -2.06 -1.09
CA GLY A 92 -6.22 -3.24 -1.12
C GLY A 92 -5.51 -4.49 -1.60
N GLY A 93 -6.26 -5.35 -2.31
CA GLY A 93 -5.69 -6.58 -2.86
C GLY A 93 -4.74 -6.28 -4.01
N TRP A 94 -3.62 -6.97 -4.04
CA TRP A 94 -2.57 -6.67 -5.02
C TRP A 94 -2.99 -6.90 -6.46
N LYS A 95 -3.82 -7.90 -6.72
CA LYS A 95 -4.29 -8.17 -8.10
C LYS A 95 -5.18 -7.06 -8.63
N SER A 96 -6.03 -6.53 -7.76
CA SER A 96 -6.89 -5.40 -8.10
C SER A 96 -6.06 -4.13 -8.29
N LEU A 97 -5.12 -3.89 -7.39
CA LEU A 97 -4.22 -2.74 -7.47
C LEU A 97 -3.36 -2.79 -8.73
N GLN A 98 -2.86 -3.95 -9.09
CA GLN A 98 -2.03 -4.14 -10.28
C GLN A 98 -2.69 -3.58 -11.54
N LYS A 99 -4.01 -3.64 -11.61
CA LYS A 99 -4.76 -3.13 -12.76
C LYS A 99 -4.85 -1.61 -12.78
N LYS A 100 -4.51 -0.96 -11.67
CA LYS A 100 -4.63 0.50 -11.52
C LYS A 100 -3.28 1.23 -11.61
N VAL A 101 -2.21 0.49 -11.55
CA VAL A 101 -0.85 1.09 -11.50
C VAL A 101 0.04 0.66 -12.64
#